data_f80abeafb3757c79704ce11e214ec633
#
_entry.id   f80abeafb3757c79704ce11e214ec633
#
_cell.length_a   1.000
_cell.length_b   1.000
_cell.length_c   1.000
_cell.angle_alpha   90.00
_cell.angle_beta   90.00
_cell.angle_gamma   90.00
#
_symmetry.space_group_name_H-M   'P 1'
#
loop_
_entity.id
_entity.type
_entity.pdbx_description
1 polymer ?
#
loop_
_entity_poly.entity_id
_entity_poly.type
_entity_poly.pdbx_seq_one_letter_code
_entity_poly.pdbx_strand_id
1 'polypeptide(L)'
;STEEEQLKTGYWSRLPVKSYDFQAAIRESGEIADSYKKVKKLHYFVNEFEKDLAPMMPVIPKWEDDELQVAVRSNNETGYMFGINYSRYHPKKAQKSVKFEVKLKDKTLRFPQKGVEMQDSTLFIWPLNAELDGMRLNYATAQLLGSVDNCCLFFQNRQIPVELSFDKSTVKRVDSGQAKIKEENDSWIVNGLNPGKDCMLKVQLQNGEEKYVIVLTEEEADNCWLLEQNGKKVCYVSDADLYSSLGDVYIFSTDKQVIYYQLETGINPEFKQKEVIFNQPQTDIRIQPKDILEEAKWLETANFHGIEPYQQRYRRFFFKEFNLDNPSEIKKVTLFMYPETECKLNLNDTWVNQEVKSNQLNEIDLTGYAQKGVNMLFASFPFVEGKKQFAARVIVEYYNYDRIEFSTDSSWLTTDYYSNPSLTREFPRPAAPTVVYKPEYADGIVYDKFKEWRIQMPTDALENLNNIYMRISYSGDKAELYNGYMLSDDDYNSHAVWTVGLNRQEHSVEGKELTLVIYKKDKDEKIFFDLPANGTDEQADVKKIEFDFECLQKIEKQADEINLKN
;
A
#
# COMPACT_ATOMS: atom_id res chain seq x y z
N SER A 1 14.07 -4.77 -8.97
CA SER A 1 14.34 -5.79 -10.01
C SER A 1 13.03 -6.18 -10.66
N THR A 2 13.04 -6.35 -11.96
CA THR A 2 11.88 -6.77 -12.72
C THR A 2 11.71 -8.29 -12.69
N GLU A 3 10.51 -8.80 -12.96
CA GLU A 3 10.26 -10.24 -13.14
C GLU A 3 11.25 -10.85 -14.15
N GLU A 4 11.55 -10.14 -15.24
CA GLU A 4 12.49 -10.58 -16.28
C GLU A 4 13.93 -10.70 -15.75
N GLU A 5 14.37 -9.78 -14.90
CA GLU A 5 15.70 -9.88 -14.26
C GLU A 5 15.79 -11.11 -13.39
N GLN A 6 14.74 -11.43 -12.66
CA GLN A 6 14.69 -12.61 -11.80
C GLN A 6 14.72 -13.90 -12.61
N LEU A 7 13.96 -13.99 -13.69
CA LEU A 7 14.01 -15.12 -14.61
C LEU A 7 15.39 -15.29 -15.25
N LYS A 8 16.03 -14.21 -15.70
CA LYS A 8 17.37 -14.22 -16.28
C LYS A 8 18.47 -14.59 -15.30
N THR A 9 18.33 -14.19 -14.04
CA THR A 9 19.32 -14.48 -12.99
C THR A 9 19.08 -15.81 -12.29
N GLY A 10 17.98 -16.50 -12.59
CA GLY A 10 17.59 -17.75 -11.93
C GLY A 10 17.10 -17.54 -10.50
N TYR A 11 16.68 -16.33 -10.14
CA TYR A 11 16.07 -16.04 -8.85
C TYR A 11 14.60 -16.48 -8.86
N TRP A 12 14.22 -17.30 -7.90
CA TRP A 12 12.92 -17.98 -7.88
C TRP A 12 11.80 -17.22 -7.14
N SER A 13 12.01 -15.98 -6.76
CA SER A 13 10.98 -15.14 -6.16
C SER A 13 10.42 -14.18 -7.19
N ARG A 14 9.11 -14.02 -7.22
CA ARG A 14 8.44 -13.00 -8.01
C ARG A 14 8.29 -11.72 -7.20
N LEU A 15 8.54 -10.60 -7.83
CA LEU A 15 8.28 -9.28 -7.26
C LEU A 15 7.35 -8.52 -8.20
N PRO A 16 6.38 -7.77 -7.66
CA PRO A 16 5.57 -6.85 -8.45
C PRO A 16 6.46 -5.89 -9.24
N VAL A 17 5.96 -5.44 -10.39
CA VAL A 17 6.69 -4.53 -11.28
C VAL A 17 6.58 -3.10 -10.81
N LYS A 18 5.36 -2.70 -10.45
CA LYS A 18 5.02 -1.35 -9.99
C LYS A 18 5.08 -1.25 -8.47
N SER A 19 4.53 -2.23 -7.77
CA SER A 19 4.55 -2.25 -6.32
C SER A 19 5.93 -2.58 -5.76
N TYR A 20 6.44 -1.70 -4.90
CA TYR A 20 7.72 -1.84 -4.20
C TYR A 20 7.56 -1.61 -2.69
N ASP A 21 6.38 -1.89 -2.16
CA ASP A 21 6.05 -1.66 -0.76
C ASP A 21 6.56 -2.80 0.14
N PHE A 22 7.83 -2.76 0.50
CA PHE A 22 8.44 -3.68 1.47
C PHE A 22 8.08 -3.32 2.90
N GLN A 23 6.79 -3.29 3.23
CA GLN A 23 6.28 -2.92 4.56
C GLN A 23 6.75 -1.52 4.99
N ALA A 24 6.78 -0.58 4.06
CA ALA A 24 7.14 0.80 4.32
C ALA A 24 6.23 1.42 5.40
N ALA A 25 6.78 2.34 6.18
CA ALA A 25 6.03 3.05 7.21
C ALA A 25 4.91 3.93 6.61
N ILE A 26 5.14 4.51 5.43
CA ILE A 26 4.12 5.09 4.56
C ILE A 26 4.12 4.23 3.31
N ARG A 27 3.00 3.56 3.05
CA ARG A 27 2.85 2.64 1.94
C ARG A 27 2.78 3.41 0.61
N GLU A 28 3.06 2.75 -0.50
CA GLU A 28 2.91 3.36 -1.82
C GLU A 28 1.46 3.74 -2.13
N SER A 29 0.49 3.03 -1.57
CA SER A 29 -0.91 3.42 -1.58
C SER A 29 -1.17 4.77 -0.90
N GLY A 30 -0.21 5.30 -0.12
CA GLY A 30 -0.35 6.49 0.73
C GLY A 30 -0.85 6.18 2.14
N GLU A 31 -1.22 4.94 2.44
CA GLU A 31 -1.70 4.50 3.74
C GLU A 31 -0.58 4.53 4.78
N ILE A 32 -0.88 5.04 5.97
CA ILE A 32 0.05 5.02 7.11
C ILE A 32 -0.03 3.65 7.80
N ALA A 33 1.08 2.92 7.78
CA ALA A 33 1.16 1.60 8.39
C ALA A 33 1.36 1.68 9.92
N ASP A 34 1.00 0.61 10.64
CA ASP A 34 1.25 0.51 12.08
C ASP A 34 2.73 0.70 12.46
N SER A 35 3.65 0.31 11.57
CA SER A 35 5.09 0.53 11.74
C SER A 35 5.45 2.02 11.81
N TYR A 36 4.73 2.90 11.12
CA TYR A 36 4.91 4.34 11.20
C TYR A 36 4.69 4.86 12.61
N LYS A 37 3.58 4.45 13.27
CA LYS A 37 3.23 4.88 14.63
C LYS A 37 4.33 4.51 15.62
N LYS A 38 4.94 3.33 15.49
CA LYS A 38 6.05 2.86 16.34
C LYS A 38 7.36 3.60 16.06
N VAL A 39 7.71 3.78 14.78
CA VAL A 39 8.92 4.49 14.36
C VAL A 39 8.82 5.99 14.70
N LYS A 40 7.65 6.59 14.58
CA LYS A 40 7.36 7.98 14.94
C LYS A 40 7.78 8.31 16.38
N LYS A 41 7.48 7.44 17.36
CA LYS A 41 7.90 7.63 18.76
C LYS A 41 9.42 7.72 18.91
N LEU A 42 10.16 6.87 18.18
CA LEU A 42 11.62 6.90 18.17
C LEU A 42 12.12 8.20 17.52
N HIS A 43 11.52 8.64 16.42
CA HIS A 43 11.91 9.90 15.78
C HIS A 43 11.65 11.11 16.66
N TYR A 44 10.52 11.16 17.38
CA TYR A 44 10.27 12.24 18.35
C TYR A 44 11.35 12.29 19.42
N PHE A 45 11.68 11.15 20.01
CA PHE A 45 12.75 11.05 21.00
C PHE A 45 14.10 11.51 20.43
N VAL A 46 14.50 11.01 19.26
CA VAL A 46 15.78 11.36 18.66
C VAL A 46 15.84 12.85 18.32
N ASN A 47 14.81 13.41 17.69
CA ASN A 47 14.78 14.82 17.31
C ASN A 47 14.80 15.77 18.52
N GLU A 48 14.14 15.39 19.61
CA GLU A 48 14.12 16.20 20.83
C GLU A 48 15.47 16.19 21.56
N PHE A 49 16.12 15.01 21.61
CA PHE A 49 17.33 14.79 22.42
C PHE A 49 18.59 14.57 21.59
N GLU A 50 18.61 14.88 20.29
CA GLU A 50 19.75 14.67 19.40
C GLU A 50 21.04 15.32 19.89
N LYS A 51 20.95 16.55 20.44
CA LYS A 51 22.10 17.30 20.95
C LYS A 51 22.73 16.64 22.15
N ASP A 52 21.94 15.98 22.99
CA ASP A 52 22.40 15.22 24.13
C ASP A 52 22.96 13.86 23.70
N LEU A 53 22.27 13.18 22.77
CA LEU A 53 22.63 11.85 22.29
C LEU A 53 23.91 11.85 21.44
N ALA A 54 24.13 12.86 20.60
CA ALA A 54 25.22 12.88 19.62
C ALA A 54 26.62 12.73 20.26
N PRO A 55 26.96 13.43 21.35
CA PRO A 55 28.26 13.31 22.00
C PRO A 55 28.39 12.07 22.91
N MET A 56 27.29 11.35 23.20
CA MET A 56 27.32 10.21 24.12
C MET A 56 27.95 8.98 23.50
N MET A 57 28.76 8.29 24.26
CA MET A 57 29.43 7.05 23.88
C MET A 57 28.60 5.83 24.33
N PRO A 58 28.53 4.77 23.53
CA PRO A 58 27.83 3.56 23.91
C PRO A 58 28.66 2.70 24.87
N VAL A 59 28.02 2.18 25.89
CA VAL A 59 28.54 1.12 26.77
C VAL A 59 27.61 -0.09 26.58
N ILE A 60 28.21 -1.17 26.07
CA ILE A 60 27.46 -2.39 25.71
C ILE A 60 28.01 -3.52 26.61
N PRO A 61 27.26 -3.96 27.64
CA PRO A 61 27.61 -5.12 28.44
C PRO A 61 27.63 -6.39 27.58
N LYS A 62 28.32 -7.43 28.08
CA LYS A 62 28.14 -8.77 27.52
C LYS A 62 26.85 -9.36 28.07
N TRP A 63 26.10 -10.03 27.22
CA TRP A 63 24.87 -10.78 27.58
C TRP A 63 24.88 -12.15 26.89
N GLU A 64 24.18 -13.09 27.46
CA GLU A 64 23.89 -14.39 26.84
C GLU A 64 22.61 -14.29 25.96
N ASP A 65 22.42 -15.25 25.06
CA ASP A 65 21.33 -15.19 24.05
C ASP A 65 19.92 -15.09 24.67
N ASP A 66 19.70 -15.69 25.84
CA ASP A 66 18.39 -15.66 26.52
C ASP A 66 18.22 -14.46 27.48
N GLU A 67 19.27 -13.65 27.69
CA GLU A 67 19.19 -12.51 28.57
C GLU A 67 18.55 -11.28 27.94
N LEU A 68 18.07 -10.37 28.81
CA LEU A 68 17.69 -9.03 28.41
C LEU A 68 18.93 -8.28 27.89
N GLN A 69 18.87 -7.87 26.65
CA GLN A 69 19.96 -7.09 26.05
C GLN A 69 19.80 -5.63 26.44
N VAL A 70 20.82 -5.03 27.00
CA VAL A 70 20.87 -3.63 27.39
C VAL A 70 22.13 -2.95 26.90
N ALA A 71 22.00 -1.67 26.55
CA ALA A 71 23.10 -0.79 26.24
C ALA A 71 22.85 0.58 26.84
N VAL A 72 23.89 1.31 27.22
CA VAL A 72 23.75 2.68 27.73
C VAL A 72 24.54 3.62 26.83
N ARG A 73 23.92 4.68 26.34
CA ARG A 73 24.66 5.83 25.79
C ARG A 73 24.78 6.89 26.85
N SER A 74 26.00 7.38 27.12
CA SER A 74 26.26 8.33 28.18
C SER A 74 27.46 9.22 27.88
N ASN A 75 27.44 10.43 28.42
CA ASN A 75 28.60 11.32 28.54
C ASN A 75 29.28 11.24 29.91
N ASN A 76 29.03 10.19 30.69
CA ASN A 76 29.39 9.92 32.08
C ASN A 76 28.56 10.69 33.13
N GLU A 77 27.86 11.76 32.80
CA GLU A 77 27.01 12.52 33.73
C GLU A 77 25.55 12.18 33.54
N THR A 78 25.11 12.15 32.29
CA THR A 78 23.75 11.80 31.88
C THR A 78 23.79 10.68 30.85
N GLY A 79 22.65 10.03 30.61
CA GLY A 79 22.58 8.99 29.60
C GLY A 79 21.19 8.49 29.34
N TYR A 80 21.12 7.51 28.45
CA TYR A 80 19.89 6.77 28.12
C TYR A 80 20.21 5.27 28.05
N MET A 81 19.39 4.49 28.73
CA MET A 81 19.45 3.04 28.69
C MET A 81 18.50 2.50 27.62
N PHE A 82 19.05 1.76 26.69
CA PHE A 82 18.32 1.04 25.66
C PHE A 82 18.21 -0.42 26.07
N GLY A 83 17.00 -0.96 26.10
CA GLY A 83 16.78 -2.36 26.43
C GLY A 83 15.87 -3.05 25.43
N ILE A 84 16.19 -4.32 25.16
CA ILE A 84 15.45 -5.16 24.22
C ILE A 84 15.34 -6.60 24.74
N ASN A 85 14.11 -7.09 24.87
CA ASN A 85 13.80 -8.49 25.14
C ASN A 85 13.05 -9.08 23.93
N TYR A 86 13.73 -9.14 22.78
CA TYR A 86 13.15 -9.58 21.52
C TYR A 86 14.15 -10.40 20.72
N SER A 87 13.68 -11.41 20.03
CA SER A 87 14.42 -12.13 19.00
C SER A 87 13.51 -12.48 17.84
N ARG A 88 13.96 -12.23 16.61
CA ARG A 88 13.19 -12.56 15.40
C ARG A 88 13.02 -14.08 15.31
N TYR A 89 11.78 -14.53 15.10
CA TYR A 89 11.37 -15.94 15.00
C TYR A 89 11.51 -16.80 16.25
N HIS A 90 12.07 -16.27 17.36
CA HIS A 90 12.25 -17.02 18.59
C HIS A 90 11.71 -16.23 19.79
N PRO A 91 10.47 -16.48 20.24
CA PRO A 91 9.90 -15.80 21.40
C PRO A 91 10.83 -15.91 22.61
N LYS A 92 11.17 -14.78 23.22
CA LYS A 92 11.98 -14.75 24.42
C LYS A 92 11.16 -15.00 25.68
N LYS A 93 11.77 -15.59 26.67
CA LYS A 93 11.16 -15.75 27.99
C LYS A 93 11.05 -14.39 28.69
N ALA A 94 9.99 -14.21 29.49
CA ALA A 94 9.88 -13.08 30.37
C ALA A 94 11.00 -13.07 31.41
N GLN A 95 11.69 -11.93 31.53
CA GLN A 95 12.74 -11.72 32.53
C GLN A 95 12.08 -11.17 33.81
N LYS A 96 12.21 -11.89 34.94
CA LYS A 96 11.53 -11.57 36.19
C LYS A 96 12.44 -10.82 37.16
N SER A 97 11.85 -9.91 37.95
CA SER A 97 12.52 -9.17 39.02
C SER A 97 13.73 -8.38 38.55
N VAL A 98 13.66 -7.83 37.32
CA VAL A 98 14.76 -7.07 36.72
C VAL A 98 14.98 -5.77 37.49
N LYS A 99 16.22 -5.51 37.85
CA LYS A 99 16.73 -4.28 38.43
C LYS A 99 18.07 -3.90 37.77
N PHE A 100 18.34 -2.62 37.73
CA PHE A 100 19.57 -2.10 37.13
C PHE A 100 20.42 -1.35 38.16
N GLU A 101 21.73 -1.45 38.01
CA GLU A 101 22.71 -0.57 38.66
C GLU A 101 23.52 0.10 37.56
N VAL A 102 23.44 1.43 37.48
CA VAL A 102 24.19 2.23 36.51
C VAL A 102 25.10 3.19 37.25
N LYS A 103 26.41 3.10 37.01
CA LYS A 103 27.42 3.97 37.59
C LYS A 103 27.73 5.12 36.64
N LEU A 104 27.37 6.33 37.03
CA LEU A 104 27.80 7.57 36.42
C LEU A 104 29.00 8.14 37.18
N LYS A 105 29.59 9.23 36.68
CA LYS A 105 30.77 9.84 37.26
C LYS A 105 30.67 10.08 38.78
N ASP A 106 29.61 10.75 39.20
CA ASP A 106 29.40 11.18 40.58
C ASP A 106 28.20 10.53 41.27
N LYS A 107 27.52 9.60 40.60
CA LYS A 107 26.28 9.02 41.08
C LYS A 107 26.11 7.56 40.63
N THR A 108 25.60 6.73 41.53
CA THR A 108 25.15 5.37 41.19
C THR A 108 23.64 5.31 41.29
N LEU A 109 22.99 4.99 40.17
CA LEU A 109 21.56 4.82 40.08
C LEU A 109 21.19 3.34 40.26
N ARG A 110 20.29 3.04 41.18
CA ARG A 110 19.73 1.69 41.40
C ARG A 110 18.22 1.77 41.26
N PHE A 111 17.69 1.11 40.21
CA PHE A 111 16.27 1.18 39.85
C PHE A 111 15.79 -0.04 39.07
N PRO A 112 14.49 -0.29 38.99
CA PRO A 112 13.48 0.30 39.86
C PRO A 112 13.64 -0.20 41.32
N GLN A 113 12.97 0.45 42.29
CA GLN A 113 13.03 0.04 43.70
C GLN A 113 12.55 -1.39 43.90
N LYS A 114 11.45 -1.74 43.19
CA LYS A 114 10.92 -3.10 43.11
C LYS A 114 11.26 -3.66 41.73
N GLY A 115 11.81 -4.89 41.69
CA GLY A 115 12.08 -5.56 40.41
C GLY A 115 10.82 -5.66 39.56
N VAL A 116 10.98 -5.43 38.26
CA VAL A 116 9.92 -5.48 37.25
C VAL A 116 10.04 -6.69 36.37
N GLU A 117 8.98 -7.05 35.68
CA GLU A 117 8.98 -8.12 34.69
C GLU A 117 9.07 -7.54 33.29
N MET A 118 10.00 -8.06 32.48
CA MET A 118 10.20 -7.70 31.09
C MET A 118 9.67 -8.83 30.21
N GLN A 119 8.51 -8.63 29.64
CA GLN A 119 7.88 -9.58 28.74
C GLN A 119 8.65 -9.74 27.43
N ASP A 120 8.37 -10.80 26.66
CA ASP A 120 8.82 -10.91 25.27
C ASP A 120 8.41 -9.68 24.45
N SER A 121 9.25 -9.31 23.50
CA SER A 121 9.04 -8.15 22.63
C SER A 121 8.99 -6.79 23.36
N THR A 122 9.56 -6.71 24.56
CA THR A 122 9.72 -5.45 25.29
C THR A 122 10.89 -4.66 24.72
N LEU A 123 10.62 -3.40 24.39
CA LEU A 123 11.60 -2.40 23.93
C LEU A 123 11.47 -1.16 24.80
N PHE A 124 12.59 -0.56 25.21
CA PHE A 124 12.54 0.68 25.97
C PHE A 124 13.79 1.55 25.80
N ILE A 125 13.62 2.87 25.99
CA ILE A 125 14.69 3.86 26.10
C ILE A 125 14.41 4.68 27.34
N TRP A 126 15.18 4.45 28.42
CA TRP A 126 14.95 5.09 29.70
C TRP A 126 16.02 6.14 30.02
N PRO A 127 15.62 7.36 30.44
CA PRO A 127 16.55 8.42 30.79
C PRO A 127 17.26 8.14 32.11
N LEU A 128 18.53 8.55 32.20
CA LEU A 128 19.43 8.42 33.33
C LEU A 128 20.05 9.77 33.66
N ASN A 129 19.78 10.32 34.83
CA ASN A 129 20.23 11.61 35.31
C ASN A 129 20.01 12.75 34.29
N ALA A 130 18.87 12.67 33.55
CA ALA A 130 18.54 13.59 32.48
C ALA A 130 18.01 14.93 33.01
N GLU A 131 18.37 16.00 32.32
CA GLU A 131 17.79 17.30 32.57
C GLU A 131 16.71 17.61 31.53
N LEU A 132 15.51 17.91 32.02
CA LEU A 132 14.32 18.15 31.23
C LEU A 132 13.74 19.51 31.61
N ASP A 133 14.08 20.54 30.86
CA ASP A 133 13.57 21.92 31.05
C ASP A 133 13.68 22.42 32.51
N GLY A 134 14.88 22.35 33.09
CA GLY A 134 15.19 22.74 34.46
C GLY A 134 14.87 21.69 35.53
N MET A 135 14.23 20.59 35.16
CA MET A 135 13.88 19.48 36.04
C MET A 135 14.89 18.34 35.86
N ARG A 136 15.66 17.99 36.90
CA ARG A 136 16.55 16.85 36.87
C ARG A 136 15.86 15.57 37.30
N LEU A 137 15.85 14.62 36.38
CA LEU A 137 15.27 13.30 36.57
C LEU A 137 16.39 12.29 36.77
N ASN A 138 16.51 11.67 37.96
CA ASN A 138 17.51 10.65 38.21
C ASN A 138 17.36 9.44 37.29
N TYR A 139 16.12 8.96 37.14
CA TYR A 139 15.73 7.91 36.20
C TYR A 139 14.21 7.87 36.02
N ALA A 140 13.78 7.23 34.95
CA ALA A 140 12.40 6.81 34.76
C ALA A 140 12.34 5.39 34.20
N THR A 141 11.35 4.58 34.61
CA THR A 141 10.97 3.32 33.94
C THR A 141 9.85 3.56 32.95
N ALA A 142 9.89 4.70 32.30
CA ALA A 142 9.02 5.13 31.20
C ALA A 142 9.87 5.80 30.14
N GLN A 143 9.44 5.72 28.90
CA GLN A 143 10.17 6.29 27.79
C GLN A 143 9.75 7.73 27.52
N LEU A 144 10.72 8.61 27.29
CA LEU A 144 10.49 9.97 26.82
C LEU A 144 9.90 9.97 25.40
N LEU A 145 8.83 10.75 25.20
CA LEU A 145 8.25 10.99 23.89
C LEU A 145 8.68 12.35 23.31
N GLY A 146 8.65 13.38 24.16
CA GLY A 146 9.01 14.75 23.82
C GLY A 146 8.47 15.74 24.83
N SER A 147 8.50 17.04 24.48
CA SER A 147 7.95 18.10 25.30
C SER A 147 7.05 19.06 24.50
N VAL A 148 6.08 19.66 25.16
CA VAL A 148 5.23 20.73 24.63
C VAL A 148 5.06 21.80 25.70
N ASP A 149 5.58 23.00 25.49
CA ASP A 149 5.63 24.08 26.48
C ASP A 149 6.21 23.60 27.82
N ASN A 150 5.43 23.66 28.90
CA ASN A 150 5.84 23.24 30.24
C ASN A 150 5.48 21.77 30.57
N CYS A 151 5.12 20.97 29.56
CA CYS A 151 4.73 19.57 29.71
C CYS A 151 5.78 18.63 29.10
N CYS A 152 6.32 17.71 29.92
CA CYS A 152 7.15 16.60 29.45
C CYS A 152 6.27 15.35 29.27
N LEU A 153 6.33 14.75 28.10
CA LEU A 153 5.53 13.59 27.73
C LEU A 153 6.35 12.31 27.82
N PHE A 154 5.85 11.36 28.57
CA PHE A 154 6.39 10.01 28.69
C PHE A 154 5.33 9.00 28.26
N PHE A 155 5.74 7.77 28.06
CA PHE A 155 4.82 6.65 27.91
C PHE A 155 5.35 5.38 28.59
N GLN A 156 4.41 4.57 29.05
CA GLN A 156 4.68 3.27 29.63
C GLN A 156 5.08 2.28 28.53
N ASN A 157 6.22 1.59 28.69
CA ASN A 157 6.60 0.50 27.80
C ASN A 157 5.91 -0.80 28.23
N ARG A 158 5.11 -1.38 27.35
CA ARG A 158 4.38 -2.64 27.61
C ARG A 158 3.65 -2.63 28.96
N GLN A 159 3.43 -2.83 29.80
CA GLN A 159 2.80 -2.78 31.13
C GLN A 159 3.84 -2.73 32.26
N ILE A 160 5.07 -2.30 31.98
CA ILE A 160 6.08 -2.15 33.00
C ILE A 160 5.62 -1.07 33.99
N PRO A 161 5.56 -1.33 35.29
CA PRO A 161 5.19 -0.32 36.27
C PRO A 161 6.09 0.91 36.18
N VAL A 162 5.47 2.08 36.05
CA VAL A 162 6.19 3.34 35.94
C VAL A 162 6.69 3.80 37.30
N GLU A 163 7.99 4.09 37.38
CA GLU A 163 8.65 4.71 38.52
C GLU A 163 9.50 5.86 38.02
N LEU A 164 9.33 7.04 38.65
CA LEU A 164 10.09 8.25 38.35
C LEU A 164 10.85 8.69 39.58
N SER A 165 12.10 9.13 39.44
CA SER A 165 12.91 9.66 40.51
C SER A 165 13.42 11.04 40.16
N PHE A 166 12.98 12.07 40.90
CA PHE A 166 13.39 13.46 40.69
C PHE A 166 14.45 13.88 41.68
N ASP A 167 15.45 14.64 41.24
CA ASP A 167 16.52 15.17 42.08
C ASP A 167 16.03 16.42 42.83
N LYS A 168 16.17 16.40 44.18
CA LYS A 168 15.77 17.51 45.03
C LYS A 168 16.60 18.78 44.84
N SER A 169 17.77 18.69 44.20
CA SER A 169 18.57 19.87 43.92
C SER A 169 17.86 20.82 42.92
N THR A 170 17.00 20.29 42.07
CA THR A 170 16.21 21.06 41.10
C THR A 170 14.71 21.04 41.38
N VAL A 171 14.19 19.98 42.01
CA VAL A 171 12.76 19.78 42.27
C VAL A 171 12.45 19.98 43.73
N LYS A 172 11.63 20.99 44.03
CA LYS A 172 11.19 21.33 45.37
C LYS A 172 10.07 20.42 45.85
N ARG A 173 9.12 20.10 44.99
CA ARG A 173 7.93 19.30 45.32
C ARG A 173 7.37 18.63 44.07
N VAL A 174 6.78 17.46 44.28
CA VAL A 174 5.98 16.74 43.28
C VAL A 174 4.60 16.50 43.84
N ASP A 175 3.56 16.82 43.08
CA ASP A 175 2.16 16.59 43.44
C ASP A 175 1.50 15.70 42.38
N SER A 176 0.67 14.76 42.83
CA SER A 176 -0.15 13.89 41.98
C SER A 176 -1.40 13.46 42.71
N GLY A 177 -2.54 13.48 42.02
CA GLY A 177 -3.81 13.02 42.60
C GLY A 177 -3.90 11.52 42.88
N GLN A 178 -3.05 10.71 42.25
CA GLN A 178 -3.18 9.24 42.23
C GLN A 178 -1.90 8.48 42.61
N ALA A 179 -0.73 9.07 42.45
CA ALA A 179 0.56 8.40 42.64
C ALA A 179 0.96 8.32 44.12
N LYS A 180 1.80 7.33 44.45
CA LYS A 180 2.50 7.25 45.71
C LYS A 180 3.82 7.99 45.59
N ILE A 181 3.97 9.06 46.38
CA ILE A 181 5.18 9.87 46.41
C ILE A 181 5.94 9.55 47.70
N LYS A 182 7.18 9.13 47.56
CA LYS A 182 8.09 8.86 48.66
C LYS A 182 9.22 9.86 48.62
N GLU A 183 9.42 10.54 49.74
CA GLU A 183 10.57 11.39 49.90
C GLU A 183 11.77 10.57 50.41
N GLU A 184 12.90 10.68 49.72
CA GLU A 184 14.18 10.18 50.13
C GLU A 184 15.17 11.35 50.33
N ASN A 185 16.38 11.09 50.82
CA ASN A 185 17.34 12.17 51.17
C ASN A 185 17.52 13.16 50.02
N ASP A 186 17.84 12.64 48.83
CA ASP A 186 18.21 13.47 47.68
C ASP A 186 17.17 13.40 46.54
N SER A 187 16.04 12.71 46.73
CA SER A 187 15.09 12.45 45.65
C SER A 187 13.63 12.35 46.06
N TRP A 188 12.76 12.68 45.13
CA TRP A 188 11.35 12.34 45.14
C TRP A 188 11.12 11.11 44.28
N ILE A 189 10.63 10.01 44.87
CA ILE A 189 10.31 8.80 44.13
C ILE A 189 8.81 8.68 43.96
N VAL A 190 8.36 8.59 42.74
CA VAL A 190 6.94 8.51 42.36
C VAL A 190 6.68 7.15 41.75
N ASN A 191 5.72 6.41 42.27
CA ASN A 191 5.28 5.13 41.77
C ASN A 191 3.76 4.93 41.95
N GLY A 192 3.24 3.80 41.42
CA GLY A 192 1.82 3.51 41.45
C GLY A 192 1.00 4.45 40.56
N LEU A 193 1.62 4.95 39.50
CA LEU A 193 0.95 5.70 38.46
C LEU A 193 0.03 4.79 37.64
N ASN A 194 -1.06 5.35 37.17
CA ASN A 194 -1.99 4.73 36.23
C ASN A 194 -1.87 5.48 34.89
N PRO A 195 -1.00 5.03 33.96
CA PRO A 195 -0.74 5.73 32.70
C PRO A 195 -2.02 5.97 31.88
N GLY A 196 -2.05 7.10 31.22
CA GLY A 196 -3.15 7.59 30.38
C GLY A 196 -3.09 9.10 30.22
N LYS A 197 -3.94 9.67 29.40
CA LYS A 197 -4.05 11.12 29.16
C LYS A 197 -4.26 11.93 30.43
N ASP A 198 -4.90 11.33 31.42
CA ASP A 198 -5.16 11.97 32.73
C ASP A 198 -4.06 11.71 33.78
N CYS A 199 -3.03 10.92 33.43
CA CYS A 199 -1.91 10.63 34.33
C CYS A 199 -0.90 11.77 34.32
N MET A 200 -1.09 12.74 35.18
CA MET A 200 -0.32 13.96 35.25
C MET A 200 0.30 14.16 36.64
N LEU A 201 1.56 14.56 36.65
CA LEU A 201 2.31 15.01 37.81
C LEU A 201 2.57 16.51 37.68
N LYS A 202 2.33 17.28 38.73
CA LYS A 202 2.75 18.66 38.85
C LYS A 202 4.09 18.69 39.59
N VAL A 203 5.11 19.27 38.97
CA VAL A 203 6.45 19.37 39.52
C VAL A 203 6.80 20.82 39.75
N GLN A 204 7.02 21.21 41.00
CA GLN A 204 7.50 22.54 41.34
C GLN A 204 9.01 22.53 41.43
N LEU A 205 9.66 23.39 40.68
CA LEU A 205 11.10 23.55 40.67
C LEU A 205 11.58 24.42 41.84
N GLN A 206 12.88 24.37 42.15
CA GLN A 206 13.47 25.19 43.22
C GLN A 206 13.42 26.69 42.92
N ASN A 207 13.40 27.07 41.63
CA ASN A 207 13.22 28.48 41.19
C ASN A 207 11.78 28.97 41.26
N GLY A 208 10.82 28.11 41.63
CA GLY A 208 9.40 28.42 41.74
C GLY A 208 8.57 28.14 40.49
N GLU A 209 9.19 27.77 39.36
CA GLU A 209 8.46 27.38 38.14
C GLU A 209 7.71 26.07 38.33
N GLU A 210 6.62 25.92 37.56
CA GLU A 210 5.79 24.73 37.55
C GLU A 210 5.94 24.02 36.18
N LYS A 211 6.30 22.74 36.27
CA LYS A 211 6.38 21.83 35.11
C LYS A 211 5.40 20.69 35.31
N TYR A 212 5.03 20.04 34.23
CA TYR A 212 4.11 18.91 34.27
C TYR A 212 4.75 17.70 33.57
N VAL A 213 4.53 16.53 34.15
CA VAL A 213 4.93 15.26 33.55
C VAL A 213 3.66 14.46 33.28
N ILE A 214 3.44 14.12 32.03
CA ILE A 214 2.29 13.32 31.58
C ILE A 214 2.82 11.95 31.17
N VAL A 215 2.17 10.88 31.63
CA VAL A 215 2.58 9.51 31.30
C VAL A 215 1.44 8.82 30.57
N LEU A 216 1.58 8.72 29.26
CA LEU A 216 0.62 8.05 28.38
C LEU A 216 0.74 6.53 28.47
N THR A 217 -0.29 5.81 28.07
CA THR A 217 -0.16 4.39 27.71
C THR A 217 0.69 4.23 26.46
N GLU A 218 1.16 3.02 26.16
CA GLU A 218 1.88 2.75 24.90
C GLU A 218 1.00 2.97 23.67
N GLU A 219 -0.29 2.59 23.75
CA GLU A 219 -1.29 2.80 22.70
C GLU A 219 -1.56 4.29 22.45
N GLU A 220 -1.75 5.07 23.51
CA GLU A 220 -1.91 6.52 23.38
C GLU A 220 -0.66 7.18 22.79
N ALA A 221 0.53 6.67 23.10
CA ALA A 221 1.78 7.16 22.53
C ALA A 221 1.94 6.77 21.06
N ASP A 222 1.47 5.60 20.62
CA ASP A 222 1.38 5.23 19.22
C ASP A 222 0.48 6.20 18.44
N ASN A 223 -0.60 6.64 19.06
CA ASN A 223 -1.59 7.58 18.50
C ASN A 223 -1.30 9.05 18.85
N CYS A 224 -0.16 9.35 19.47
CA CYS A 224 0.27 10.72 19.79
C CYS A 224 0.97 11.37 18.59
N TRP A 225 0.57 12.62 18.29
CA TRP A 225 1.07 13.45 17.20
C TRP A 225 1.66 14.73 17.78
N LEU A 226 3.00 14.83 17.76
CA LEU A 226 3.73 16.04 18.09
C LEU A 226 3.99 16.79 16.79
N LEU A 227 3.28 17.88 16.58
CA LEU A 227 3.27 18.62 15.33
C LEU A 227 3.64 20.08 15.57
N GLU A 228 3.94 20.80 14.51
CA GLU A 228 4.11 22.25 14.54
C GLU A 228 2.86 22.94 13.98
N GLN A 229 2.30 23.86 14.75
CA GLN A 229 1.20 24.71 14.33
C GLN A 229 1.54 26.18 14.58
N ASN A 230 1.72 26.95 13.50
CA ASN A 230 2.12 28.38 13.53
C ASN A 230 3.39 28.65 14.36
N GLY A 231 4.41 27.83 14.20
CA GLY A 231 5.68 27.95 14.91
C GLY A 231 5.64 27.52 16.37
N LYS A 232 4.55 26.90 16.83
CA LYS A 232 4.42 26.31 18.17
C LYS A 232 4.26 24.79 18.08
N LYS A 233 4.95 24.06 18.93
CA LYS A 233 4.74 22.63 19.08
C LYS A 233 3.40 22.37 19.75
N VAL A 234 2.62 21.46 19.20
CA VAL A 234 1.30 21.03 19.69
C VAL A 234 1.25 19.52 19.79
N CYS A 235 0.42 19.01 20.70
CA CYS A 235 0.23 17.58 20.90
C CYS A 235 -1.23 17.19 20.70
N TYR A 236 -1.43 16.19 19.88
CA TYR A 236 -2.73 15.53 19.66
C TYR A 236 -2.63 14.04 19.97
N VAL A 237 -3.71 13.43 20.42
CA VAL A 237 -3.87 11.98 20.51
C VAL A 237 -5.10 11.59 19.74
N SER A 238 -4.94 10.77 18.72
CA SER A 238 -6.02 10.34 17.82
C SER A 238 -5.65 9.04 17.09
N ASP A 239 -6.64 8.19 16.88
CA ASP A 239 -6.51 7.00 16.02
C ASP A 239 -6.40 7.39 14.54
N ALA A 240 -7.00 8.53 14.15
CA ALA A 240 -6.84 9.11 12.83
C ALA A 240 -5.43 9.69 12.65
N ASP A 241 -5.01 9.79 11.42
CA ASP A 241 -3.69 10.29 11.06
C ASP A 241 -3.68 11.82 10.94
N LEU A 242 -2.59 12.44 11.39
CA LEU A 242 -2.41 13.88 11.36
C LEU A 242 -1.07 14.27 10.73
N TYR A 243 -1.04 15.43 10.09
CA TYR A 243 0.20 16.07 9.67
C TYR A 243 0.10 17.59 9.77
N SER A 244 1.25 18.26 9.79
CA SER A 244 1.33 19.72 9.69
C SER A 244 1.89 20.15 8.34
N SER A 245 1.31 21.19 7.77
CA SER A 245 1.80 21.81 6.54
C SER A 245 1.52 23.31 6.56
N LEU A 246 2.52 24.12 6.22
CA LEU A 246 2.43 25.59 6.13
C LEU A 246 1.85 26.25 7.39
N GLY A 247 2.12 25.67 8.56
CA GLY A 247 1.65 26.18 9.84
C GLY A 247 0.22 25.75 10.23
N ASP A 248 -0.42 24.95 9.42
CA ASP A 248 -1.73 24.36 9.71
C ASP A 248 -1.59 22.88 10.05
N VAL A 249 -2.53 22.33 10.82
CA VAL A 249 -2.64 20.91 11.13
C VAL A 249 -3.86 20.34 10.44
N TYR A 250 -3.68 19.20 9.81
CA TYR A 250 -4.70 18.45 9.09
C TYR A 250 -4.90 17.10 9.73
N ILE A 251 -6.15 16.65 9.78
CA ILE A 251 -6.57 15.31 10.20
C ILE A 251 -7.23 14.61 9.02
N PHE A 252 -6.91 13.35 8.82
CA PHE A 252 -7.49 12.54 7.75
C PHE A 252 -7.83 11.13 8.23
N SER A 253 -8.91 10.58 7.69
CA SER A 253 -9.43 9.28 8.07
C SER A 253 -10.39 8.73 7.01
N THR A 254 -10.51 7.42 6.98
CA THR A 254 -11.58 6.71 6.27
C THR A 254 -12.86 6.61 7.11
N ASP A 255 -12.80 6.89 8.41
CA ASP A 255 -13.96 6.91 9.28
C ASP A 255 -14.76 8.19 9.09
N LYS A 256 -16.09 8.08 9.15
CA LYS A 256 -17.00 9.24 9.04
C LYS A 256 -16.90 10.19 10.22
N GLN A 257 -16.54 9.69 11.39
CA GLN A 257 -16.48 10.44 12.64
C GLN A 257 -15.22 10.06 13.39
N VAL A 258 -14.44 11.04 13.77
CA VAL A 258 -13.18 10.86 14.51
C VAL A 258 -13.18 11.69 15.78
N ILE A 259 -12.81 11.06 16.89
CA ILE A 259 -12.53 11.74 18.15
C ILE A 259 -11.02 11.93 18.25
N TYR A 260 -10.59 13.11 18.63
CA TYR A 260 -9.20 13.41 18.94
C TYR A 260 -9.10 14.23 20.23
N TYR A 261 -7.94 14.18 20.86
CA TYR A 261 -7.64 14.91 22.07
C TYR A 261 -6.50 15.88 21.80
N GLN A 262 -6.66 17.14 22.16
CA GLN A 262 -5.62 18.16 22.06
C GLN A 262 -5.11 18.50 23.46
N LEU A 263 -3.79 18.47 23.66
CA LEU A 263 -3.17 18.96 24.89
C LEU A 263 -3.26 20.48 24.92
N GLU A 264 -4.02 21.02 25.87
CA GLU A 264 -4.01 22.42 26.23
C GLU A 264 -2.98 22.62 27.33
N THR A 265 -1.95 23.43 27.07
CA THR A 265 -0.84 23.69 27.97
C THR A 265 -1.10 24.93 28.84
N GLY A 266 -0.25 25.18 29.84
CA GLY A 266 -0.34 26.32 30.73
C GLY A 266 -0.58 25.96 32.19
N ILE A 267 -1.45 26.66 32.89
CA ILE A 267 -1.80 26.35 34.28
C ILE A 267 -2.84 25.20 34.29
N ASN A 268 -2.47 24.07 34.88
CA ASN A 268 -3.25 22.83 34.87
C ASN A 268 -3.56 22.33 33.46
N PRO A 269 -2.54 21.83 32.76
CA PRO A 269 -2.73 21.28 31.41
C PRO A 269 -3.72 20.11 31.41
N GLU A 270 -4.41 19.94 30.30
CA GLU A 270 -5.36 18.84 30.13
C GLU A 270 -5.49 18.43 28.66
N PHE A 271 -5.85 17.18 28.40
CA PHE A 271 -6.25 16.73 27.08
C PHE A 271 -7.75 16.99 26.85
N LYS A 272 -8.07 17.96 26.01
CA LYS A 272 -9.47 18.25 25.64
C LYS A 272 -9.92 17.41 24.48
N GLN A 273 -11.03 16.72 24.69
CA GLN A 273 -11.70 15.95 23.64
C GLN A 273 -12.35 16.89 22.62
N LYS A 274 -12.14 16.58 21.35
CA LYS A 274 -12.73 17.23 20.18
C LYS A 274 -13.17 16.17 19.17
N GLU A 275 -13.99 16.58 18.22
CA GLU A 275 -14.58 15.70 17.22
C GLU A 275 -14.51 16.35 15.83
N VAL A 276 -14.32 15.50 14.83
CA VAL A 276 -14.43 15.84 13.41
C VAL A 276 -15.44 14.89 12.77
N ILE A 277 -16.37 15.46 12.00
CA ILE A 277 -17.31 14.70 11.17
C ILE A 277 -16.96 14.98 9.71
N PHE A 278 -16.55 13.94 9.00
CA PHE A 278 -16.23 14.01 7.58
C PHE A 278 -17.45 13.83 6.70
N ASN A 279 -17.57 14.67 5.68
CA ASN A 279 -18.55 14.48 4.62
C ASN A 279 -18.00 13.46 3.60
N GLN A 280 -18.34 12.20 3.79
CA GLN A 280 -17.97 11.16 2.82
C GLN A 280 -18.82 11.30 1.56
N PRO A 281 -18.20 11.35 0.36
CA PRO A 281 -18.93 11.42 -0.88
C PRO A 281 -19.67 10.10 -1.15
N GLN A 282 -20.79 10.19 -1.85
CA GLN A 282 -21.43 9.04 -2.48
C GLN A 282 -20.85 8.91 -3.88
N THR A 283 -19.86 8.07 -4.04
CA THR A 283 -19.17 7.86 -5.31
C THR A 283 -19.69 6.58 -5.98
N ASP A 284 -20.24 6.70 -7.20
CA ASP A 284 -20.77 5.57 -7.99
C ASP A 284 -19.64 4.92 -8.81
N ILE A 285 -18.78 4.16 -8.15
CA ILE A 285 -17.76 3.35 -8.82
C ILE A 285 -18.40 2.03 -9.26
N ARG A 286 -18.35 1.74 -10.57
CA ARG A 286 -19.00 0.56 -11.15
C ARG A 286 -17.97 -0.47 -11.53
N ILE A 287 -18.19 -1.72 -11.09
CA ILE A 287 -17.34 -2.86 -11.39
C ILE A 287 -18.15 -3.87 -12.18
N GLN A 288 -17.61 -4.30 -13.31
CA GLN A 288 -18.24 -5.29 -14.18
C GLN A 288 -17.20 -6.28 -14.70
N PRO A 289 -17.51 -7.59 -14.71
CA PRO A 289 -16.66 -8.56 -15.41
C PRO A 289 -16.63 -8.26 -16.90
N LYS A 290 -15.50 -8.55 -17.56
CA LYS A 290 -15.30 -8.36 -19.00
C LYS A 290 -15.00 -9.70 -19.64
N ASP A 291 -15.86 -10.15 -20.57
CA ASP A 291 -15.61 -11.37 -21.33
C ASP A 291 -14.51 -11.17 -22.35
N ILE A 292 -13.77 -12.24 -22.66
CA ILE A 292 -12.58 -12.19 -23.54
C ILE A 292 -12.86 -11.60 -24.93
N LEU A 293 -14.05 -11.78 -25.48
CA LEU A 293 -14.50 -11.25 -26.77
C LEU A 293 -15.64 -10.22 -26.64
N GLU A 294 -15.88 -9.63 -25.47
CA GLU A 294 -17.03 -8.74 -25.26
C GLU A 294 -17.03 -7.51 -26.17
N GLU A 295 -15.85 -6.93 -26.42
CA GLU A 295 -15.72 -5.75 -27.28
C GLU A 295 -15.61 -6.08 -28.78
N ALA A 296 -15.41 -7.34 -29.10
CA ALA A 296 -15.29 -7.78 -30.48
C ALA A 296 -16.65 -7.74 -31.18
N LYS A 297 -16.72 -7.06 -32.31
CA LYS A 297 -17.88 -7.15 -33.19
C LYS A 297 -17.77 -8.44 -34.00
N TRP A 298 -18.91 -9.11 -34.12
CA TRP A 298 -19.01 -10.31 -34.95
C TRP A 298 -19.05 -9.90 -36.43
N LEU A 299 -18.13 -10.44 -37.21
CA LEU A 299 -18.05 -10.21 -38.64
C LEU A 299 -18.58 -11.41 -39.41
N GLU A 300 -19.36 -11.16 -40.44
CA GLU A 300 -20.02 -12.19 -41.22
C GLU A 300 -19.34 -12.37 -42.57
N THR A 301 -19.08 -13.61 -42.93
CA THR A 301 -18.62 -13.98 -44.30
C THR A 301 -19.81 -13.87 -45.30
N ALA A 302 -19.50 -13.73 -46.60
CA ALA A 302 -20.52 -13.80 -47.60
C ALA A 302 -21.16 -15.20 -47.65
N ASN A 303 -22.41 -15.22 -48.17
CA ASN A 303 -23.12 -16.46 -48.45
C ASN A 303 -22.72 -16.98 -49.82
N PHE A 304 -22.20 -18.20 -49.87
CA PHE A 304 -21.76 -18.85 -51.09
C PHE A 304 -22.63 -20.09 -51.34
N HIS A 305 -23.77 -19.91 -51.99
CA HIS A 305 -24.62 -21.03 -52.42
C HIS A 305 -24.15 -21.58 -53.78
N GLY A 306 -24.16 -22.89 -53.95
CA GLY A 306 -23.90 -23.54 -55.22
C GLY A 306 -22.47 -23.43 -55.74
N ILE A 307 -21.47 -23.43 -54.84
CA ILE A 307 -20.06 -23.41 -55.23
C ILE A 307 -19.71 -24.75 -55.84
N GLU A 308 -19.36 -24.73 -57.15
CA GLU A 308 -18.86 -25.91 -57.84
C GLU A 308 -17.49 -26.34 -57.32
N PRO A 309 -17.10 -27.64 -57.39
CA PRO A 309 -15.85 -28.15 -56.85
C PRO A 309 -14.59 -27.46 -57.41
N TYR A 310 -14.61 -26.95 -58.64
CA TYR A 310 -13.50 -26.21 -59.20
C TYR A 310 -13.29 -24.80 -58.62
N GLN A 311 -14.31 -24.31 -57.87
CA GLN A 311 -14.30 -23.01 -57.18
C GLN A 311 -13.68 -23.10 -55.79
N GLN A 312 -13.21 -24.25 -55.32
CA GLN A 312 -12.56 -24.44 -54.02
C GLN A 312 -11.29 -23.58 -53.81
N ARG A 313 -10.81 -22.93 -54.84
CA ARG A 313 -9.68 -21.99 -54.77
C ARG A 313 -10.07 -20.59 -54.34
N TYR A 314 -11.35 -20.30 -54.23
CA TYR A 314 -11.82 -19.02 -53.72
C TYR A 314 -11.66 -18.94 -52.21
N ARG A 315 -11.20 -17.78 -51.74
CA ARG A 315 -11.09 -17.47 -50.33
C ARG A 315 -11.54 -16.04 -50.11
N ARG A 316 -12.13 -15.79 -48.96
CA ARG A 316 -12.40 -14.45 -48.47
C ARG A 316 -11.38 -14.09 -47.41
N PHE A 317 -10.84 -12.91 -47.51
CA PHE A 317 -9.91 -12.35 -46.56
C PHE A 317 -10.57 -11.25 -45.80
N PHE A 318 -10.40 -11.29 -44.46
CA PHE A 318 -10.63 -10.14 -43.58
C PHE A 318 -9.26 -9.68 -43.11
N PHE A 319 -9.04 -8.38 -43.09
CA PHE A 319 -7.74 -7.87 -42.73
C PHE A 319 -7.82 -6.56 -41.98
N LYS A 320 -6.83 -6.32 -41.13
CA LYS A 320 -6.67 -5.14 -40.32
C LYS A 320 -5.22 -4.69 -40.37
N GLU A 321 -5.03 -3.43 -40.74
CA GLU A 321 -3.77 -2.73 -40.50
C GLU A 321 -3.78 -2.16 -39.10
N PHE A 322 -2.68 -2.30 -38.38
CA PHE A 322 -2.47 -1.74 -37.07
C PHE A 322 -1.01 -1.37 -36.86
N ASN A 323 -0.75 -0.41 -35.97
CA ASN A 323 0.58 0.13 -35.74
C ASN A 323 1.04 -0.17 -34.30
N LEU A 324 2.29 -0.66 -34.17
CA LEU A 324 2.95 -0.99 -32.92
C LEU A 324 4.13 -0.03 -32.70
N ASP A 325 3.84 1.22 -32.38
CA ASP A 325 4.82 2.32 -32.23
C ASP A 325 5.33 2.54 -30.80
N ASN A 326 4.98 1.66 -29.83
CA ASN A 326 5.52 1.77 -28.47
C ASN A 326 7.06 1.77 -28.54
N PRO A 327 7.76 2.68 -27.80
CA PRO A 327 9.22 2.72 -27.78
C PRO A 327 9.85 1.44 -27.22
N SER A 328 9.12 0.68 -26.41
CA SER A 328 9.57 -0.61 -25.90
C SER A 328 9.46 -1.73 -26.93
N GLU A 329 10.22 -2.79 -26.73
CA GLU A 329 10.12 -4.00 -27.55
C GLU A 329 8.83 -4.77 -27.24
N ILE A 330 8.32 -5.47 -28.25
CA ILE A 330 7.14 -6.33 -28.11
C ILE A 330 7.53 -7.56 -27.29
N LYS A 331 6.83 -7.78 -26.18
CA LYS A 331 6.99 -8.95 -25.31
C LYS A 331 6.15 -10.12 -25.82
N LYS A 332 4.88 -9.86 -26.13
CA LYS A 332 3.93 -10.88 -26.58
C LYS A 332 2.82 -10.28 -27.44
N VAL A 333 2.39 -11.02 -28.46
CA VAL A 333 1.19 -10.70 -29.24
C VAL A 333 0.30 -11.93 -29.25
N THR A 334 -0.89 -11.81 -28.66
CA THR A 334 -1.86 -12.92 -28.57
C THR A 334 -3.14 -12.56 -29.30
N LEU A 335 -3.56 -13.41 -30.20
CA LEU A 335 -4.87 -13.33 -30.85
C LEU A 335 -5.84 -14.33 -30.20
N PHE A 336 -6.94 -13.84 -29.68
CA PHE A 336 -8.10 -14.61 -29.29
C PHE A 336 -9.12 -14.58 -30.42
N MET A 337 -9.53 -15.73 -30.92
CA MET A 337 -10.44 -15.79 -32.05
C MET A 337 -11.43 -16.94 -31.90
N TYR A 338 -12.71 -16.65 -32.15
CA TYR A 338 -13.75 -17.66 -32.24
C TYR A 338 -14.37 -17.63 -33.65
N PRO A 339 -14.01 -18.57 -34.54
CA PRO A 339 -14.59 -18.70 -35.88
C PRO A 339 -15.58 -19.86 -35.95
N GLU A 340 -16.69 -19.69 -36.68
CA GLU A 340 -17.62 -20.80 -37.00
C GLU A 340 -17.04 -21.80 -38.00
N THR A 341 -16.04 -21.41 -38.78
CA THR A 341 -15.38 -22.29 -39.72
C THR A 341 -13.87 -22.10 -39.67
N GLU A 342 -13.12 -23.12 -40.06
CA GLU A 342 -11.68 -23.05 -40.08
C GLU A 342 -11.20 -21.86 -40.93
N CYS A 343 -10.15 -21.22 -40.47
CA CYS A 343 -9.49 -20.18 -41.21
C CYS A 343 -7.97 -20.31 -41.09
N LYS A 344 -7.26 -19.61 -41.97
CA LYS A 344 -5.79 -19.49 -41.92
C LYS A 344 -5.44 -18.03 -41.63
N LEU A 345 -4.47 -17.83 -40.77
CA LEU A 345 -3.98 -16.51 -40.43
C LEU A 345 -2.66 -16.22 -41.14
N ASN A 346 -2.48 -14.96 -41.54
CA ASN A 346 -1.24 -14.44 -42.04
C ASN A 346 -0.96 -13.10 -41.37
N LEU A 347 0.26 -12.89 -40.90
CA LEU A 347 0.72 -11.62 -40.39
C LEU A 347 1.99 -11.22 -41.13
N ASN A 348 1.98 -10.00 -41.67
CA ASN A 348 3.13 -9.46 -42.44
C ASN A 348 3.66 -10.42 -43.53
N ASP A 349 2.78 -10.89 -44.40
CA ASP A 349 3.05 -11.82 -45.51
C ASP A 349 3.54 -13.21 -45.06
N THR A 350 3.53 -13.52 -43.77
CA THR A 350 3.93 -14.82 -43.23
C THR A 350 2.73 -15.59 -42.72
N TRP A 351 2.54 -16.82 -43.18
CA TRP A 351 1.47 -17.69 -42.69
C TRP A 351 1.78 -18.18 -41.28
N VAL A 352 0.80 -18.03 -40.41
CA VAL A 352 0.86 -18.53 -39.01
C VAL A 352 0.73 -20.05 -39.03
N ASN A 353 1.70 -20.74 -38.42
CA ASN A 353 1.74 -22.21 -38.42
C ASN A 353 0.74 -22.87 -37.46
N GLN A 354 0.12 -22.09 -36.57
CA GLN A 354 -0.88 -22.60 -35.62
C GLN A 354 -2.23 -22.75 -36.31
N GLU A 355 -2.87 -23.92 -36.12
CA GLU A 355 -4.21 -24.20 -36.64
C GLU A 355 -5.28 -23.43 -35.89
N VAL A 356 -6.23 -22.83 -36.58
CA VAL A 356 -7.40 -22.15 -36.04
C VAL A 356 -8.60 -23.07 -36.18
N LYS A 357 -9.04 -23.62 -35.05
CA LYS A 357 -10.14 -24.60 -34.99
C LYS A 357 -11.51 -23.90 -34.96
N SER A 358 -12.46 -24.44 -35.71
CA SER A 358 -13.84 -23.95 -35.75
C SER A 358 -14.63 -24.23 -34.46
N ASN A 359 -15.61 -23.38 -34.18
CA ASN A 359 -16.58 -23.49 -33.06
C ASN A 359 -15.95 -23.61 -31.68
N GLN A 360 -14.79 -22.96 -31.49
CA GLN A 360 -14.15 -22.82 -30.17
C GLN A 360 -13.30 -21.56 -30.10
N LEU A 361 -13.03 -21.10 -28.91
CA LEU A 361 -12.07 -20.03 -28.66
C LEU A 361 -10.65 -20.56 -28.92
N ASN A 362 -9.92 -19.90 -29.79
CA ASN A 362 -8.51 -20.16 -30.09
C ASN A 362 -7.65 -19.06 -29.47
N GLU A 363 -6.58 -19.45 -28.79
CA GLU A 363 -5.50 -18.57 -28.36
C GLU A 363 -4.29 -18.82 -29.27
N ILE A 364 -3.83 -17.80 -29.97
CA ILE A 364 -2.82 -17.92 -31.03
C ILE A 364 -1.69 -16.96 -30.74
N ASP A 365 -0.48 -17.48 -30.65
CA ASP A 365 0.72 -16.67 -30.47
C ASP A 365 1.17 -16.10 -31.82
N LEU A 366 1.13 -14.77 -31.91
CA LEU A 366 1.57 -14.00 -33.07
C LEU A 366 2.92 -13.29 -32.86
N THR A 367 3.58 -13.47 -31.71
CA THR A 367 4.77 -12.74 -31.30
C THR A 367 5.89 -12.82 -32.35
N GLY A 368 6.17 -14.03 -32.86
CA GLY A 368 7.23 -14.25 -33.87
C GLY A 368 6.92 -13.70 -35.27
N TYR A 369 5.70 -13.19 -35.49
CA TYR A 369 5.24 -12.65 -36.77
C TYR A 369 5.05 -11.13 -36.73
N ALA A 370 4.91 -10.55 -35.54
CA ALA A 370 4.70 -9.12 -35.35
C ALA A 370 6.02 -8.34 -35.44
N GLN A 371 5.92 -7.09 -35.90
CA GLN A 371 7.06 -6.18 -36.00
C GLN A 371 6.73 -4.81 -35.43
N LYS A 372 7.75 -4.05 -35.07
CA LYS A 372 7.58 -2.63 -34.72
C LYS A 372 7.10 -1.84 -35.93
N GLY A 373 6.20 -0.90 -35.72
CA GLY A 373 5.57 -0.11 -36.77
C GLY A 373 4.33 -0.78 -37.34
N VAL A 374 4.11 -0.62 -38.64
CA VAL A 374 2.92 -1.09 -39.34
C VAL A 374 2.89 -2.61 -39.48
N ASN A 375 1.79 -3.22 -39.08
CA ASN A 375 1.50 -4.64 -39.21
C ASN A 375 0.19 -4.85 -39.97
N MET A 376 0.12 -5.94 -40.72
CA MET A 376 -1.07 -6.32 -41.47
C MET A 376 -1.50 -7.75 -41.11
N LEU A 377 -2.61 -7.89 -40.41
CA LEU A 377 -3.20 -9.18 -40.05
C LEU A 377 -4.27 -9.57 -41.05
N PHE A 378 -4.17 -10.77 -41.60
CA PHE A 378 -5.17 -11.38 -42.50
C PHE A 378 -5.76 -12.63 -41.86
N ALA A 379 -7.11 -12.74 -41.89
CA ALA A 379 -7.84 -13.96 -41.64
C ALA A 379 -8.46 -14.46 -42.94
N SER A 380 -8.01 -15.63 -43.41
CA SER A 380 -8.38 -16.22 -44.69
C SER A 380 -9.37 -17.36 -44.50
N PHE A 381 -10.59 -17.16 -44.93
CA PHE A 381 -11.67 -18.15 -44.84
C PHE A 381 -11.90 -18.88 -46.16
N PRO A 382 -12.08 -20.21 -46.17
CA PRO A 382 -12.51 -20.93 -47.35
C PRO A 382 -13.95 -20.55 -47.71
N PHE A 383 -14.29 -20.68 -48.98
CA PHE A 383 -15.68 -20.63 -49.40
C PHE A 383 -16.41 -21.88 -48.90
N VAL A 384 -17.40 -21.64 -48.06
CA VAL A 384 -18.29 -22.69 -47.49
C VAL A 384 -19.72 -22.32 -47.71
N GLU A 385 -20.60 -23.31 -47.76
CA GLU A 385 -22.02 -23.05 -47.89
C GLU A 385 -22.57 -22.32 -46.66
N GLY A 386 -23.39 -21.33 -46.91
CA GLY A 386 -23.98 -20.46 -45.90
C GLY A 386 -23.01 -19.37 -45.40
N LYS A 387 -23.58 -18.46 -44.63
CA LYS A 387 -22.84 -17.40 -43.96
C LYS A 387 -22.22 -17.94 -42.69
N LYS A 388 -21.00 -17.53 -42.43
CA LYS A 388 -20.29 -17.90 -41.21
C LYS A 388 -19.82 -16.64 -40.49
N GLN A 389 -19.71 -16.75 -39.17
CA GLN A 389 -19.37 -15.63 -38.33
C GLN A 389 -18.06 -15.87 -37.58
N PHE A 390 -17.42 -14.79 -37.21
CA PHE A 390 -16.25 -14.84 -36.33
C PHE A 390 -16.10 -13.54 -35.56
N ALA A 391 -15.44 -13.64 -34.41
CA ALA A 391 -14.98 -12.50 -33.64
C ALA A 391 -13.54 -12.74 -33.19
N ALA A 392 -12.77 -11.67 -33.03
CA ALA A 392 -11.38 -11.76 -32.61
C ALA A 392 -10.97 -10.53 -31.79
N ARG A 393 -10.03 -10.75 -30.88
CA ARG A 393 -9.34 -9.72 -30.09
C ARG A 393 -7.85 -9.99 -30.10
N VAL A 394 -7.05 -8.95 -30.31
CA VAL A 394 -5.60 -8.99 -30.21
C VAL A 394 -5.18 -8.24 -28.97
N ILE A 395 -4.28 -8.85 -28.20
CA ILE A 395 -3.62 -8.23 -27.05
C ILE A 395 -2.14 -8.18 -27.36
N VAL A 396 -1.54 -7.01 -27.21
CA VAL A 396 -0.09 -6.77 -27.36
C VAL A 396 0.47 -6.30 -26.04
N GLU A 397 1.42 -7.03 -25.52
CA GLU A 397 2.16 -6.73 -24.30
C GLU A 397 3.59 -6.31 -24.65
N TYR A 398 4.10 -5.27 -24.00
CA TYR A 398 5.43 -4.74 -24.20
C TYR A 398 6.33 -5.01 -22.99
N TYR A 399 7.64 -4.94 -23.18
CA TYR A 399 8.61 -5.11 -22.08
C TYR A 399 8.61 -3.96 -21.05
N ASN A 400 8.03 -2.81 -21.38
CA ASN A 400 7.73 -1.75 -20.41
C ASN A 400 6.40 -1.96 -19.67
N TYR A 401 5.78 -3.14 -19.83
CA TYR A 401 4.51 -3.57 -19.26
C TYR A 401 3.27 -2.84 -19.78
N ASP A 402 3.40 -1.97 -20.78
CA ASP A 402 2.25 -1.43 -21.47
C ASP A 402 1.50 -2.55 -22.20
N ARG A 403 0.18 -2.42 -22.25
CA ARG A 403 -0.71 -3.36 -22.92
C ARG A 403 -1.70 -2.62 -23.80
N ILE A 404 -1.66 -2.89 -25.08
CA ILE A 404 -2.67 -2.39 -26.01
C ILE A 404 -3.52 -3.53 -26.55
N GLU A 405 -4.75 -3.22 -26.93
CA GLU A 405 -5.67 -4.20 -27.49
C GLU A 405 -6.53 -3.60 -28.59
N PHE A 406 -6.93 -4.45 -29.49
CA PHE A 406 -7.93 -4.13 -30.50
C PHE A 406 -8.71 -5.37 -30.88
N SER A 407 -9.94 -5.16 -31.33
CA SER A 407 -10.88 -6.25 -31.65
C SER A 407 -11.37 -6.13 -33.08
N THR A 408 -12.08 -7.15 -33.55
CA THR A 408 -12.86 -7.06 -34.77
C THR A 408 -13.93 -5.99 -34.63
N ASP A 409 -14.01 -5.10 -35.62
CA ASP A 409 -14.98 -4.01 -35.71
C ASP A 409 -15.23 -3.61 -37.17
N SER A 410 -15.96 -2.53 -37.40
CA SER A 410 -16.24 -1.99 -38.72
C SER A 410 -15.03 -1.39 -39.44
N SER A 411 -13.90 -1.21 -38.78
CA SER A 411 -12.65 -0.71 -39.36
C SER A 411 -11.83 -1.79 -40.05
N TRP A 412 -12.18 -3.06 -39.87
CA TRP A 412 -11.63 -4.13 -40.65
C TRP A 412 -12.07 -4.01 -42.12
N LEU A 413 -11.31 -4.58 -43.01
CA LEU A 413 -11.65 -4.63 -44.42
C LEU A 413 -11.81 -6.07 -44.87
N THR A 414 -12.60 -6.29 -45.89
CA THR A 414 -12.80 -7.61 -46.49
C THR A 414 -12.61 -7.55 -48.00
N THR A 415 -12.03 -8.61 -48.58
CA THR A 415 -11.88 -8.77 -50.00
C THR A 415 -11.93 -10.23 -50.41
N ASP A 416 -12.43 -10.50 -51.62
CA ASP A 416 -12.43 -11.84 -52.20
C ASP A 416 -11.17 -12.02 -53.05
N TYR A 417 -10.58 -13.18 -52.96
CA TYR A 417 -9.44 -13.55 -53.77
C TYR A 417 -9.78 -14.77 -54.62
N TYR A 418 -9.61 -14.61 -55.92
CA TYR A 418 -9.73 -15.68 -56.90
C TYR A 418 -8.39 -15.90 -57.59
N SER A 419 -7.78 -17.06 -57.40
CA SER A 419 -6.59 -17.42 -58.12
C SER A 419 -6.96 -18.28 -59.36
N ASN A 420 -7.12 -17.65 -60.50
CA ASN A 420 -7.15 -18.35 -61.75
C ASN A 420 -5.83 -18.05 -62.49
N PRO A 421 -5.01 -19.06 -62.79
CA PRO A 421 -3.72 -18.86 -63.49
C PRO A 421 -3.86 -18.31 -64.93
N SER A 422 -5.08 -18.29 -65.47
CA SER A 422 -5.35 -17.79 -66.82
C SER A 422 -5.97 -16.37 -66.84
N LEU A 423 -6.20 -15.72 -65.73
CA LEU A 423 -6.77 -14.37 -65.65
C LEU A 423 -5.77 -13.38 -65.06
N THR A 424 -5.69 -12.20 -65.67
CA THR A 424 -4.96 -11.06 -65.13
C THR A 424 -5.46 -10.75 -63.70
N ARG A 425 -4.52 -10.56 -62.75
CA ARG A 425 -4.81 -10.28 -61.35
C ARG A 425 -5.53 -8.95 -61.19
N GLU A 426 -6.86 -8.96 -61.13
CA GLU A 426 -7.64 -7.87 -60.54
C GLU A 426 -8.02 -8.25 -59.13
N PHE A 427 -7.44 -7.57 -58.15
CA PHE A 427 -7.91 -7.67 -56.79
C PHE A 427 -9.20 -6.86 -56.67
N PRO A 428 -10.31 -7.45 -56.19
CA PRO A 428 -11.51 -6.68 -55.86
C PRO A 428 -11.13 -5.58 -54.86
N ARG A 429 -11.77 -4.42 -54.96
CA ARG A 429 -11.55 -3.33 -54.00
C ARG A 429 -11.95 -3.80 -52.62
N PRO A 430 -11.11 -3.53 -51.59
CA PRO A 430 -11.48 -3.80 -50.23
C PRO A 430 -12.81 -3.09 -49.86
N ALA A 431 -13.66 -3.76 -49.13
CA ALA A 431 -14.95 -3.25 -48.68
C ALA A 431 -15.07 -3.39 -47.16
N ALA A 432 -15.96 -2.61 -46.58
CA ALA A 432 -16.32 -2.77 -45.15
C ALA A 432 -16.96 -4.15 -44.93
N PRO A 433 -16.69 -4.82 -43.80
CA PRO A 433 -17.28 -6.10 -43.47
C PRO A 433 -18.74 -5.92 -43.04
N THR A 434 -19.53 -6.99 -43.12
CA THR A 434 -20.83 -7.04 -42.49
C THR A 434 -20.66 -7.30 -40.99
N VAL A 435 -21.07 -6.36 -40.18
CA VAL A 435 -21.12 -6.50 -38.71
C VAL A 435 -22.47 -7.07 -38.31
N VAL A 436 -22.45 -8.09 -37.46
CA VAL A 436 -23.64 -8.77 -36.96
C VAL A 436 -23.68 -8.78 -35.44
N TYR A 437 -24.83 -9.10 -34.86
CA TYR A 437 -24.96 -9.29 -33.43
C TYR A 437 -24.22 -10.56 -32.99
N LYS A 438 -23.78 -10.57 -31.72
CA LYS A 438 -23.18 -11.77 -31.09
C LYS A 438 -24.20 -12.92 -31.18
N PRO A 439 -23.84 -14.06 -31.76
CA PRO A 439 -24.76 -15.20 -31.85
C PRO A 439 -24.93 -15.88 -30.49
N GLU A 440 -26.08 -16.47 -30.23
CA GLU A 440 -26.42 -17.15 -28.95
C GLU A 440 -25.44 -18.26 -28.58
N TYR A 441 -24.89 -18.99 -29.57
CA TYR A 441 -23.89 -20.04 -29.32
C TYR A 441 -22.57 -19.50 -28.79
N ALA A 442 -22.34 -18.19 -28.87
CA ALA A 442 -21.17 -17.51 -28.33
C ALA A 442 -21.38 -17.03 -26.88
N ASP A 443 -22.58 -17.23 -26.33
CA ASP A 443 -22.82 -16.99 -24.91
C ASP A 443 -22.10 -18.07 -24.08
N GLY A 444 -21.36 -17.63 -23.07
CA GLY A 444 -20.59 -18.55 -22.22
C GLY A 444 -19.20 -18.98 -22.79
N ILE A 445 -18.67 -18.25 -23.78
CA ILE A 445 -17.24 -18.40 -24.13
C ILE A 445 -16.42 -17.99 -22.91
N VAL A 446 -15.79 -18.98 -22.28
CA VAL A 446 -14.96 -18.79 -21.09
C VAL A 446 -13.50 -18.96 -21.47
N TYR A 447 -12.70 -18.01 -21.01
CA TYR A 447 -11.25 -18.13 -21.00
C TYR A 447 -10.78 -18.27 -19.55
N ASP A 448 -9.93 -19.27 -19.25
CA ASP A 448 -9.63 -19.68 -17.89
C ASP A 448 -8.22 -19.32 -17.39
N LYS A 449 -7.33 -18.82 -18.26
CA LYS A 449 -5.96 -18.44 -17.85
C LYS A 449 -5.90 -17.09 -17.15
N PHE A 450 -6.80 -16.18 -17.50
CA PHE A 450 -7.05 -14.93 -16.78
C PHE A 450 -8.51 -14.51 -16.88
N LYS A 451 -8.92 -13.62 -15.98
CA LYS A 451 -10.22 -12.92 -16.03
C LYS A 451 -9.99 -11.42 -15.93
N GLU A 452 -10.91 -10.66 -16.47
CA GLU A 452 -10.85 -9.20 -16.52
C GLU A 452 -12.10 -8.57 -15.90
N TRP A 453 -11.92 -7.40 -15.29
CA TRP A 453 -12.99 -6.53 -14.80
C TRP A 453 -12.74 -5.11 -15.25
N ARG A 454 -13.82 -4.42 -15.62
CA ARG A 454 -13.84 -2.98 -15.80
C ARG A 454 -14.19 -2.31 -14.49
N ILE A 455 -13.48 -1.24 -14.17
CA ILE A 455 -13.75 -0.38 -13.03
C ILE A 455 -13.95 1.03 -13.57
N GLN A 456 -15.20 1.46 -13.66
CA GLN A 456 -15.54 2.78 -14.17
C GLN A 456 -15.48 3.80 -13.06
N MET A 457 -14.53 4.74 -13.16
CA MET A 457 -14.34 5.83 -12.21
C MET A 457 -15.19 7.05 -12.62
N PRO A 458 -15.89 7.71 -11.68
CA PRO A 458 -16.54 9.00 -11.92
C PRO A 458 -15.53 10.11 -12.23
N THR A 459 -16.00 11.19 -12.85
CA THR A 459 -15.18 12.36 -13.22
C THR A 459 -14.73 13.20 -12.02
N ASP A 460 -15.39 13.05 -10.90
CA ASP A 460 -15.20 13.76 -9.64
C ASP A 460 -14.88 12.80 -8.47
N ALA A 461 -14.32 11.65 -8.80
CA ALA A 461 -14.09 10.56 -7.84
C ALA A 461 -13.26 10.99 -6.64
N LEU A 462 -12.26 11.86 -6.85
CA LEU A 462 -11.31 12.31 -5.83
C LEU A 462 -11.64 13.68 -5.25
N GLU A 463 -12.76 14.29 -5.64
CA GLU A 463 -13.13 15.63 -5.18
C GLU A 463 -13.34 15.64 -3.66
N ASN A 464 -12.63 16.54 -2.97
CA ASN A 464 -12.63 16.70 -1.50
C ASN A 464 -12.13 15.47 -0.71
N LEU A 465 -11.41 14.54 -1.36
CA LEU A 465 -10.77 13.41 -0.72
C LEU A 465 -9.25 13.56 -0.68
N ASN A 466 -8.63 13.00 0.35
CA ASN A 466 -7.19 12.80 0.37
C ASN A 466 -6.80 11.61 -0.51
N ASN A 467 -7.58 10.52 -0.44
CA ASN A 467 -7.37 9.32 -1.24
C ASN A 467 -8.65 8.47 -1.34
N ILE A 468 -8.65 7.53 -2.28
CA ILE A 468 -9.54 6.37 -2.28
C ILE A 468 -8.64 5.13 -2.26
N TYR A 469 -8.82 4.30 -1.25
CA TYR A 469 -8.17 3.00 -1.18
C TYR A 469 -9.08 1.95 -1.82
N MET A 470 -8.66 1.37 -2.93
CA MET A 470 -9.31 0.22 -3.53
C MET A 470 -8.69 -1.05 -2.93
N ARG A 471 -9.47 -1.80 -2.17
CA ARG A 471 -9.05 -3.03 -1.49
C ARG A 471 -9.56 -4.24 -2.25
N ILE A 472 -8.63 -5.02 -2.80
CA ILE A 472 -8.92 -6.15 -3.67
C ILE A 472 -8.54 -7.45 -2.95
N SER A 473 -9.53 -8.31 -2.73
CA SER A 473 -9.33 -9.70 -2.35
C SER A 473 -9.62 -10.58 -3.55
N TYR A 474 -8.67 -11.38 -3.97
CA TYR A 474 -8.81 -12.20 -5.17
C TYR A 474 -8.26 -13.62 -4.98
N SER A 475 -8.60 -14.52 -5.90
CA SER A 475 -7.92 -15.79 -6.12
C SER A 475 -7.19 -15.73 -7.45
N GLY A 476 -6.08 -16.40 -7.53
CA GLY A 476 -5.18 -16.37 -8.68
C GLY A 476 -3.76 -16.19 -8.22
N ASP A 477 -2.84 -16.06 -9.13
CA ASP A 477 -1.43 -15.93 -8.85
C ASP A 477 -0.98 -14.47 -8.83
N LYS A 478 -1.41 -13.73 -9.86
CA LYS A 478 -1.02 -12.34 -10.11
C LYS A 478 -2.26 -11.51 -10.47
N ALA A 479 -2.25 -10.26 -10.05
CA ALA A 479 -3.21 -9.25 -10.47
C ALA A 479 -2.49 -8.04 -11.05
N GLU A 480 -3.07 -7.43 -12.06
CA GLU A 480 -2.58 -6.22 -12.73
C GLU A 480 -3.72 -5.23 -12.89
N LEU A 481 -3.45 -3.96 -12.57
CA LEU A 481 -4.37 -2.86 -12.78
C LEU A 481 -3.85 -1.94 -13.88
N TYR A 482 -4.64 -1.76 -14.92
CA TYR A 482 -4.31 -0.88 -16.03
C TYR A 482 -5.16 0.39 -16.02
N ASN A 483 -4.54 1.53 -16.32
CA ASN A 483 -5.19 2.79 -16.65
C ASN A 483 -5.00 3.04 -18.16
N GLY A 484 -6.02 2.71 -18.95
CA GLY A 484 -5.88 2.62 -20.40
C GLY A 484 -4.90 1.52 -20.80
N TYR A 485 -3.82 1.87 -21.50
CA TYR A 485 -2.79 0.92 -21.92
C TYR A 485 -1.63 0.76 -20.93
N MET A 486 -1.53 1.62 -19.92
CA MET A 486 -0.41 1.64 -18.97
C MET A 486 -0.70 0.76 -17.76
N LEU A 487 0.27 -0.07 -17.38
CA LEU A 487 0.24 -0.76 -16.09
C LEU A 487 0.36 0.28 -14.98
N SER A 488 -0.67 0.36 -14.16
CA SER A 488 -0.80 1.33 -13.07
C SER A 488 -0.31 0.77 -11.75
N ASP A 489 -0.68 -0.48 -11.46
CA ASP A 489 -0.29 -1.20 -10.25
C ASP A 489 -0.35 -2.71 -10.46
N ASP A 490 0.35 -3.51 -9.67
CA ASP A 490 0.35 -4.97 -9.75
C ASP A 490 0.63 -5.64 -8.40
N ASP A 491 0.14 -6.87 -8.25
CA ASP A 491 0.33 -7.67 -7.03
C ASP A 491 0.53 -9.15 -7.35
N TYR A 492 1.36 -9.81 -6.55
CA TYR A 492 1.42 -11.27 -6.48
C TYR A 492 0.72 -11.75 -5.22
N ASN A 493 -0.24 -12.66 -5.39
CA ASN A 493 -1.14 -13.08 -4.34
C ASN A 493 -0.41 -13.70 -3.14
N SER A 494 -0.30 -12.91 -2.08
CA SER A 494 0.21 -13.33 -0.76
C SER A 494 -0.91 -13.73 0.21
N HIS A 495 -2.16 -13.83 -0.25
CA HIS A 495 -3.39 -13.97 0.53
C HIS A 495 -3.72 -12.78 1.44
N ALA A 496 -2.97 -11.69 1.33
CA ALA A 496 -3.31 -10.41 1.92
C ALA A 496 -4.27 -9.64 1.00
N VAL A 497 -4.93 -8.64 1.54
CA VAL A 497 -5.72 -7.71 0.74
C VAL A 497 -4.75 -6.80 -0.02
N TRP A 498 -4.84 -6.79 -1.34
CA TRP A 498 -4.12 -5.84 -2.16
C TRP A 498 -4.78 -4.47 -2.07
N THR A 499 -4.03 -3.46 -1.68
CA THR A 499 -4.53 -2.09 -1.49
C THR A 499 -3.90 -1.15 -2.49
N VAL A 500 -4.72 -0.55 -3.35
CA VAL A 500 -4.32 0.44 -4.34
C VAL A 500 -4.80 1.81 -3.92
N GLY A 501 -3.87 2.78 -3.81
CA GLY A 501 -4.22 4.19 -3.56
C GLY A 501 -4.50 4.90 -4.88
N LEU A 502 -5.76 5.21 -5.16
CA LEU A 502 -6.17 5.74 -6.46
C LEU A 502 -5.68 7.17 -6.72
N ASN A 503 -5.47 7.97 -5.66
CA ASN A 503 -4.87 9.32 -5.78
C ASN A 503 -3.32 9.27 -5.82
N ARG A 504 -2.73 8.09 -5.72
CA ARG A 504 -1.27 7.90 -5.78
C ARG A 504 -0.80 7.36 -7.12
N GLN A 505 -1.74 7.10 -8.03
CA GLN A 505 -1.40 6.60 -9.36
C GLN A 505 -0.65 7.67 -10.16
N GLU A 506 0.28 7.24 -11.03
CA GLU A 506 1.09 8.11 -11.88
C GLU A 506 0.22 9.03 -12.78
N HIS A 507 -0.94 8.51 -13.19
CA HIS A 507 -1.93 9.22 -14.00
C HIS A 507 -3.29 9.23 -13.32
N SER A 508 -4.00 10.37 -13.42
CA SER A 508 -5.35 10.49 -12.84
C SER A 508 -6.28 9.38 -13.33
N VAL A 509 -7.02 8.81 -12.38
CA VAL A 509 -8.03 7.78 -12.62
C VAL A 509 -9.44 8.36 -12.83
N GLU A 510 -9.63 9.66 -12.60
CA GLU A 510 -10.94 10.32 -12.68
C GLU A 510 -11.52 10.29 -14.10
N GLY A 511 -12.77 9.86 -14.20
CA GLY A 511 -13.47 9.69 -15.47
C GLY A 511 -12.90 8.58 -16.36
N LYS A 512 -12.00 7.74 -15.85
CA LYS A 512 -11.35 6.67 -16.60
C LYS A 512 -12.02 5.33 -16.35
N GLU A 513 -11.87 4.46 -17.33
CA GLU A 513 -12.10 3.03 -17.17
C GLU A 513 -10.76 2.36 -16.85
N LEU A 514 -10.68 1.72 -15.68
CA LEU A 514 -9.53 0.90 -15.31
C LEU A 514 -9.84 -0.55 -15.67
N THR A 515 -8.82 -1.30 -16.05
CA THR A 515 -8.93 -2.74 -16.30
C THR A 515 -8.13 -3.51 -15.24
N LEU A 516 -8.84 -4.29 -14.44
CA LEU A 516 -8.23 -5.24 -13.51
C LEU A 516 -8.13 -6.61 -14.20
N VAL A 517 -6.94 -7.18 -14.24
CA VAL A 517 -6.66 -8.50 -14.81
C VAL A 517 -6.13 -9.41 -13.71
N ILE A 518 -6.75 -10.57 -13.52
CA ILE A 518 -6.29 -11.57 -12.57
C ILE A 518 -5.89 -12.82 -13.34
N TYR A 519 -4.66 -13.26 -13.14
CA TYR A 519 -4.08 -14.41 -13.80
C TYR A 519 -4.17 -15.65 -12.92
N LYS A 520 -4.47 -16.78 -13.55
CA LYS A 520 -4.43 -18.10 -12.94
C LYS A 520 -2.98 -18.52 -12.73
N LYS A 521 -2.72 -19.23 -11.65
CA LYS A 521 -1.39 -19.81 -11.42
C LYS A 521 -1.06 -20.85 -12.48
N ASP A 522 0.10 -20.73 -13.09
CA ASP A 522 0.65 -21.78 -13.92
C ASP A 522 1.13 -22.95 -13.04
N LYS A 523 0.66 -24.17 -13.32
CA LYS A 523 1.01 -25.38 -12.55
C LYS A 523 2.50 -25.76 -12.67
N ASP A 524 3.13 -25.39 -13.76
CA ASP A 524 4.52 -25.72 -14.05
C ASP A 524 5.51 -24.68 -13.48
N GLU A 525 4.99 -23.58 -12.94
CA GLU A 525 5.81 -22.51 -12.43
C GLU A 525 6.26 -22.78 -11.00
N LYS A 526 7.58 -22.76 -10.78
CA LYS A 526 8.21 -22.96 -9.48
C LYS A 526 8.30 -21.62 -8.77
N ILE A 527 7.48 -21.43 -7.74
CA ILE A 527 7.51 -20.25 -6.86
C ILE A 527 7.92 -20.71 -5.47
N PHE A 528 8.86 -20.02 -4.86
CA PHE A 528 9.24 -20.25 -3.47
C PHE A 528 8.60 -19.19 -2.59
N PHE A 529 7.85 -19.62 -1.59
CA PHE A 529 7.31 -18.75 -0.54
C PHE A 529 8.04 -19.07 0.76
N ASP A 530 8.33 -18.04 1.55
CA ASP A 530 8.89 -18.20 2.90
C ASP A 530 7.91 -18.91 3.85
N LEU A 531 6.62 -18.79 3.60
CA LEU A 531 5.56 -19.50 4.29
C LEU A 531 4.79 -20.38 3.27
N PRO A 532 4.33 -21.57 3.67
CA PRO A 532 3.53 -22.41 2.79
C PRO A 532 2.29 -21.63 2.31
N ALA A 533 2.14 -21.48 1.01
CA ALA A 533 0.93 -20.96 0.44
C ALA A 533 -0.23 -21.90 0.80
N ASN A 534 -1.09 -21.46 1.70
CA ASN A 534 -2.32 -22.18 2.02
C ASN A 534 -3.32 -21.87 0.92
N GLY A 535 -3.43 -22.71 -0.06
CA GLY A 535 -4.57 -22.59 -0.93
C GLY A 535 -4.33 -22.79 -2.39
N THR A 536 -5.31 -23.31 -2.93
CA THR A 536 -5.59 -23.64 -4.29
C THR A 536 -6.08 -22.41 -5.03
N ASP A 537 -5.18 -21.48 -5.34
CA ASP A 537 -5.54 -20.39 -6.25
C ASP A 537 -5.48 -20.87 -7.71
N GLU A 538 -6.10 -22.03 -7.92
CA GLU A 538 -6.23 -22.64 -9.24
C GLU A 538 -7.21 -21.92 -10.16
N GLN A 539 -7.97 -20.95 -9.63
CA GLN A 539 -8.94 -20.19 -10.41
C GLN A 539 -8.66 -18.68 -10.26
N ALA A 540 -8.60 -17.98 -11.37
CA ALA A 540 -8.57 -16.52 -11.38
C ALA A 540 -9.97 -15.98 -11.07
N ASP A 541 -10.15 -15.23 -9.96
CA ASP A 541 -11.43 -14.59 -9.64
C ASP A 541 -11.28 -13.46 -8.61
N VAL A 542 -12.18 -12.48 -8.68
CA VAL A 542 -12.35 -11.46 -7.65
C VAL A 542 -13.24 -12.03 -6.55
N LYS A 543 -12.74 -12.08 -5.31
CA LYS A 543 -13.54 -12.42 -4.14
C LYS A 543 -14.32 -11.20 -3.64
N LYS A 544 -13.65 -10.05 -3.59
CA LYS A 544 -14.24 -8.80 -3.10
C LYS A 544 -13.43 -7.60 -3.58
N ILE A 545 -14.11 -6.51 -3.92
CA ILE A 545 -13.51 -5.18 -4.08
C ILE A 545 -14.28 -4.22 -3.19
N GLU A 546 -13.56 -3.47 -2.36
CA GLU A 546 -14.09 -2.45 -1.47
C GLU A 546 -13.36 -1.14 -1.70
N PHE A 547 -14.03 -0.04 -1.40
CA PHE A 547 -13.45 1.30 -1.49
C PHE A 547 -13.58 2.01 -0.16
N ASP A 548 -12.44 2.44 0.39
CA ASP A 548 -12.41 3.29 1.56
C ASP A 548 -12.07 4.73 1.12
N PHE A 549 -12.91 5.67 1.50
CA PHE A 549 -12.79 7.06 1.12
C PHE A 549 -12.10 7.83 2.25
N GLU A 550 -10.87 8.24 2.03
CA GLU A 550 -10.10 9.00 3.00
C GLU A 550 -10.36 10.49 2.84
N CYS A 551 -11.08 11.05 3.80
CA CYS A 551 -11.38 12.47 3.86
C CYS A 551 -10.27 13.23 4.59
N LEU A 552 -10.09 14.50 4.23
CA LEU A 552 -9.12 15.42 4.83
C LEU A 552 -9.84 16.65 5.39
N GLN A 553 -9.49 17.05 6.61
CA GLN A 553 -9.98 18.28 7.20
C GLN A 553 -8.89 19.04 7.93
N LYS A 554 -8.88 20.35 7.79
CA LYS A 554 -8.03 21.25 8.57
C LYS A 554 -8.59 21.38 9.98
N ILE A 555 -7.73 21.21 10.99
CA ILE A 555 -8.10 21.50 12.39
C ILE A 555 -8.08 23.01 12.58
N GLU A 556 -9.26 23.58 12.87
CA GLU A 556 -9.39 25.00 13.14
C GLU A 556 -8.72 25.36 14.47
N LYS A 557 -8.11 26.54 14.52
CA LYS A 557 -7.60 27.13 15.76
C LYS A 557 -8.77 27.46 16.69
N GLN A 558 -8.59 27.25 17.98
CA GLN A 558 -9.36 28.04 18.93
C GLN A 558 -9.00 29.52 18.72
N ALA A 559 -10.01 30.34 18.44
CA ALA A 559 -9.84 31.79 18.55
C ALA A 559 -9.40 32.06 20.00
N ASP A 560 -8.20 32.65 20.18
CA ASP A 560 -7.83 33.21 21.46
C ASP A 560 -9.00 34.12 21.86
N GLU A 561 -9.75 33.77 22.91
CA GLU A 561 -10.69 34.69 23.54
C GLU A 561 -9.85 35.84 24.07
N ILE A 562 -9.71 36.87 23.25
CA ILE A 562 -9.20 38.16 23.69
C ILE A 562 -10.26 38.68 24.67
N ASN A 563 -10.08 38.32 25.92
CA ASN A 563 -10.79 38.96 27.01
C ASN A 563 -10.35 40.45 27.04
N LEU A 564 -10.96 41.26 26.18
CA LEU A 564 -11.02 42.69 26.34
C LEU A 564 -11.87 42.97 27.58
N LYS A 565 -11.30 42.83 28.75
CA LYS A 565 -11.81 43.50 29.93
C LYS A 565 -11.37 44.95 29.86
N ASN A 566 -12.31 45.81 29.44
CA ASN A 566 -12.29 47.24 29.70
C ASN A 566 -12.32 47.53 31.19
#